data_6f57854c561f6e2079c1812d94aceca5
#
_entry.id   6f57854c561f6e2079c1812d94aceca5
#
_cell.length_a   1.000
_cell.length_b   1.000
_cell.length_c   1.000
_cell.angle_alpha   90.00
_cell.angle_beta   90.00
_cell.angle_gamma   90.00
#
_symmetry.space_group_name_H-M   'P 1'
#
loop_
_entity.id
_entity.type
_entity.pdbx_description
1 polymer ?
#
loop_
_entity_poly.entity_id
_entity_poly.type
_entity_poly.pdbx_seq_one_letter_code
_entity_poly.pdbx_strand_id
1 'polypeptide(L)'
;MNAARTYSLGILAGGQGARWGGRDKGLVAYQGRPLVAGITLPRPQHAGEILICCRSHPYFYQHFADRVLCESVTNQGPCAGITALMSAAIYPTLMILPVDLIGAPEQVITTLESEWQEDDTAIFLTDTEGRHSPCLRLHVDTLADCEAFFDGGGRKITGLLDKVGARPIPVDAAWLKDADLPASISP
;
A
#
# COMPACT_ATOMS: atom_id res chain seq x y z
N MET A 1 12.55 -13.70 -17.63
CA MET A 1 12.05 -12.66 -16.69
C MET A 1 13.11 -12.45 -15.64
N ASN A 2 13.56 -11.21 -15.42
CA ASN A 2 14.64 -10.92 -14.48
C ASN A 2 14.06 -11.00 -13.06
N ALA A 3 14.42 -12.02 -12.28
CA ALA A 3 13.91 -12.27 -10.92
C ALA A 3 14.09 -11.05 -9.98
N ALA A 4 15.08 -10.21 -10.23
CA ALA A 4 15.37 -8.99 -9.47
C ALA A 4 14.28 -7.89 -9.60
N ARG A 5 13.35 -8.00 -10.55
CA ARG A 5 12.27 -7.02 -10.75
C ARG A 5 10.91 -7.46 -10.20
N THR A 6 10.74 -8.76 -9.89
CA THR A 6 9.46 -9.28 -9.39
C THR A 6 9.32 -8.98 -7.90
N TYR A 7 8.14 -8.52 -7.50
CA TYR A 7 7.81 -8.12 -6.13
C TYR A 7 6.42 -8.62 -5.73
N SER A 8 6.14 -8.65 -4.42
CA SER A 8 4.79 -8.75 -3.88
C SER A 8 4.15 -7.35 -3.89
N LEU A 9 2.93 -7.22 -4.45
CA LEU A 9 2.15 -5.98 -4.37
C LEU A 9 1.18 -6.09 -3.20
N GLY A 10 1.35 -5.26 -2.18
CA GLY A 10 0.49 -5.18 -1.01
C GLY A 10 -0.45 -3.98 -1.07
N ILE A 11 -1.74 -4.20 -0.92
CA ILE A 11 -2.75 -3.15 -0.85
C ILE A 11 -3.26 -3.00 0.58
N LEU A 12 -3.14 -1.80 1.13
CA LEU A 12 -3.72 -1.44 2.43
C LEU A 12 -5.18 -1.01 2.24
N ALA A 13 -6.10 -1.92 2.53
CA ALA A 13 -7.54 -1.68 2.50
C ALA A 13 -8.15 -1.63 3.92
N GLY A 14 -7.31 -1.56 4.96
CA GLY A 14 -7.69 -1.38 6.36
C GLY A 14 -7.82 0.10 6.71
N GLY A 15 -9.02 0.55 7.02
CA GLY A 15 -9.27 1.90 7.51
C GLY A 15 -10.63 1.96 8.20
N GLN A 16 -10.81 2.91 9.15
CA GLN A 16 -12.06 2.96 9.92
C GLN A 16 -13.28 3.35 9.08
N GLY A 17 -13.10 3.81 7.83
CA GLY A 17 -14.22 4.26 6.99
C GLY A 17 -15.10 5.34 7.64
N ALA A 18 -14.67 5.93 8.79
CA ALA A 18 -15.48 6.88 9.56
C ALA A 18 -15.98 8.05 8.71
N ARG A 19 -15.12 8.55 7.82
CA ARG A 19 -15.47 9.61 6.85
C ARG A 19 -16.36 9.11 5.71
N TRP A 20 -16.49 7.79 5.54
CA TRP A 20 -17.24 7.12 4.47
C TRP A 20 -18.55 6.50 4.99
N GLY A 21 -19.04 6.94 6.18
CA GLY A 21 -20.24 6.38 6.79
C GLY A 21 -20.14 4.89 7.13
N GLY A 22 -18.92 4.41 7.44
CA GLY A 22 -18.67 2.99 7.76
C GLY A 22 -18.54 2.08 6.54
N ARG A 23 -18.58 2.61 5.31
CA ARG A 23 -18.39 1.83 4.08
C ARG A 23 -16.94 1.40 3.93
N ASP A 24 -16.74 0.23 3.35
CA ASP A 24 -15.43 -0.25 2.95
C ASP A 24 -14.93 0.56 1.75
N LYS A 25 -13.87 1.35 1.97
CA LYS A 25 -13.36 2.32 1.01
C LYS A 25 -12.93 1.68 -0.31
N GLY A 26 -12.27 0.53 -0.25
CA GLY A 26 -11.78 -0.16 -1.44
C GLY A 26 -12.89 -0.70 -2.35
N LEU A 27 -14.09 -0.89 -1.79
CA LEU A 27 -15.26 -1.40 -2.53
C LEU A 27 -16.18 -0.27 -3.02
N VAL A 28 -15.88 0.99 -2.69
CA VAL A 28 -16.65 2.13 -3.21
C VAL A 28 -16.41 2.26 -4.72
N ALA A 29 -17.48 2.50 -5.46
CA ALA A 29 -17.40 2.71 -6.90
C ALA A 29 -16.79 4.08 -7.22
N TYR A 30 -15.77 4.07 -8.06
CA TYR A 30 -15.13 5.24 -8.64
C TYR A 30 -14.98 5.01 -10.15
N GLN A 31 -15.51 5.92 -10.97
CA GLN A 31 -15.51 5.77 -12.44
C GLN A 31 -16.05 4.39 -12.90
N GLY A 32 -17.14 3.92 -12.26
CA GLY A 32 -17.84 2.68 -12.64
C GLY A 32 -17.19 1.38 -12.15
N ARG A 33 -16.12 1.42 -11.35
CA ARG A 33 -15.46 0.22 -10.78
C ARG A 33 -15.02 0.44 -9.33
N PRO A 34 -14.87 -0.60 -8.50
CA PRO A 34 -14.35 -0.45 -7.13
C PRO A 34 -12.96 0.19 -7.13
N LEU A 35 -12.65 1.02 -6.11
CA LEU A 35 -11.33 1.67 -5.99
C LEU A 35 -10.17 0.67 -6.08
N VAL A 36 -10.28 -0.48 -5.42
CA VAL A 36 -9.26 -1.53 -5.47
C VAL A 36 -8.92 -1.96 -6.89
N ALA A 37 -9.90 -1.99 -7.79
CA ALA A 37 -9.68 -2.36 -9.20
C ALA A 37 -8.82 -1.33 -9.95
N GLY A 38 -8.76 -0.09 -9.49
CA GLY A 38 -7.92 0.95 -10.08
C GLY A 38 -6.43 0.68 -9.92
N ILE A 39 -6.04 -0.12 -8.92
CA ILE A 39 -4.65 -0.46 -8.63
C ILE A 39 -4.32 -1.88 -9.13
N THR A 40 -5.27 -2.80 -9.01
CA THR A 40 -5.02 -4.23 -9.26
C THR A 40 -5.34 -4.68 -10.68
N LEU A 41 -6.08 -3.88 -11.45
CA LEU A 41 -6.52 -4.23 -12.80
C LEU A 41 -6.26 -3.10 -13.82
N PRO A 42 -5.49 -3.36 -14.92
CA PRO A 42 -4.81 -4.63 -15.16
C PRO A 42 -3.73 -4.90 -14.12
N ARG A 43 -3.41 -6.18 -13.89
CA ARG A 43 -2.34 -6.56 -12.97
C ARG A 43 -1.03 -5.91 -13.37
N PRO A 44 -0.30 -5.23 -12.47
CA PRO A 44 1.00 -4.67 -12.78
C PRO A 44 1.98 -5.75 -13.27
N GLN A 45 2.72 -5.44 -14.32
CA GLN A 45 3.51 -6.42 -15.08
C GLN A 45 4.51 -7.22 -14.23
N HIS A 46 5.13 -6.58 -13.24
CA HIS A 46 6.16 -7.20 -12.41
C HIS A 46 5.63 -7.64 -11.03
N ALA A 47 4.34 -7.48 -10.75
CA ALA A 47 3.71 -8.01 -9.54
C ALA A 47 3.57 -9.53 -9.65
N GLY A 48 4.45 -10.28 -8.98
CA GLY A 48 4.44 -11.73 -8.92
C GLY A 48 3.24 -12.26 -8.14
N GLU A 49 2.82 -11.52 -7.12
CA GLU A 49 1.58 -11.73 -6.38
C GLU A 49 0.94 -10.39 -5.98
N ILE A 50 -0.36 -10.42 -5.72
CA ILE A 50 -1.13 -9.33 -5.13
C ILE A 50 -1.68 -9.80 -3.79
N LEU A 51 -1.36 -9.05 -2.72
CA LEU A 51 -1.86 -9.24 -1.37
C LEU A 51 -2.76 -8.06 -1.01
N ILE A 52 -3.90 -8.31 -0.40
CA ILE A 52 -4.75 -7.24 0.15
C ILE A 52 -4.89 -7.46 1.65
N CYS A 53 -4.51 -6.46 2.44
CA CYS A 53 -4.80 -6.43 3.86
C CYS A 53 -6.04 -5.58 4.10
N CYS A 54 -7.14 -6.21 4.52
CA CYS A 54 -8.42 -5.56 4.73
C CYS A 54 -8.93 -5.78 6.14
N ARG A 55 -9.88 -4.94 6.56
CA ARG A 55 -10.56 -5.05 7.84
C ARG A 55 -11.92 -5.78 7.73
N SER A 56 -12.58 -5.59 6.60
CA SER A 56 -13.94 -6.09 6.34
C SER A 56 -14.05 -6.64 4.93
N HIS A 57 -15.08 -7.41 4.71
CA HIS A 57 -15.46 -7.94 3.39
C HIS A 57 -14.34 -8.70 2.62
N PRO A 58 -13.54 -9.58 3.27
CA PRO A 58 -12.40 -10.26 2.60
C PRO A 58 -12.84 -11.04 1.37
N TYR A 59 -14.06 -11.58 1.39
CA TYR A 59 -14.62 -12.35 0.29
C TYR A 59 -14.70 -11.55 -1.02
N PHE A 60 -15.02 -10.26 -0.96
CA PHE A 60 -15.05 -9.40 -2.16
C PHE A 60 -13.66 -9.11 -2.69
N TYR A 61 -12.67 -8.97 -1.81
CA TYR A 61 -11.28 -8.69 -2.21
C TYR A 61 -10.60 -9.87 -2.90
N GLN A 62 -11.09 -11.11 -2.73
CA GLN A 62 -10.55 -12.30 -3.41
C GLN A 62 -10.62 -12.22 -4.93
N HIS A 63 -11.48 -11.37 -5.48
CA HIS A 63 -11.56 -11.13 -6.93
C HIS A 63 -10.43 -10.24 -7.46
N PHE A 64 -9.67 -9.59 -6.57
CA PHE A 64 -8.65 -8.58 -6.90
C PHE A 64 -7.25 -8.96 -6.41
N ALA A 65 -7.10 -10.05 -5.69
CA ALA A 65 -5.84 -10.46 -5.08
C ALA A 65 -5.65 -11.98 -5.13
N ASP A 66 -4.39 -12.41 -5.10
CA ASP A 66 -4.05 -13.83 -4.95
C ASP A 66 -4.31 -14.30 -3.51
N ARG A 67 -4.10 -13.41 -2.52
CA ARG A 67 -4.37 -13.69 -1.10
C ARG A 67 -4.92 -12.44 -0.40
N VAL A 68 -5.85 -12.67 0.51
CA VAL A 68 -6.46 -11.62 1.34
C VAL A 68 -6.15 -11.89 2.80
N LEU A 69 -5.62 -10.88 3.48
CA LEU A 69 -5.31 -10.89 4.90
C LEU A 69 -6.35 -10.05 5.64
N CYS A 70 -6.81 -10.54 6.79
CA CYS A 70 -7.75 -9.80 7.64
C CYS A 70 -7.01 -9.22 8.85
N GLU A 71 -7.12 -7.91 9.08
CA GLU A 71 -6.67 -7.30 10.31
C GLU A 71 -7.52 -7.82 11.50
N SER A 72 -6.87 -8.51 12.43
CA SER A 72 -7.55 -9.09 13.61
C SER A 72 -7.81 -8.05 14.70
N VAL A 73 -7.12 -6.91 14.71
CA VAL A 73 -7.19 -5.89 15.76
C VAL A 73 -7.44 -4.51 15.15
N THR A 74 -8.39 -3.79 15.73
CA THR A 74 -8.79 -2.45 15.28
C THR A 74 -7.84 -1.36 15.79
N ASN A 75 -7.72 -0.24 15.08
CA ASN A 75 -7.03 0.99 15.51
C ASN A 75 -5.50 0.90 15.65
N GLN A 76 -4.84 0.03 14.89
CA GLN A 76 -3.39 -0.15 14.98
C GLN A 76 -2.60 0.68 13.95
N GLY A 77 -3.28 1.50 13.15
CA GLY A 77 -2.64 2.30 12.10
C GLY A 77 -2.14 1.45 10.93
N PRO A 78 -1.48 2.07 9.93
CA PRO A 78 -1.02 1.36 8.73
C PRO A 78 0.12 0.36 9.02
N CYS A 79 0.87 0.54 10.12
CA CYS A 79 2.02 -0.32 10.44
C CYS A 79 1.62 -1.78 10.66
N ALA A 80 0.47 -2.04 11.27
CA ALA A 80 -0.03 -3.41 11.45
C ALA A 80 -0.30 -4.11 10.10
N GLY A 81 -0.95 -3.40 9.18
CA GLY A 81 -1.21 -3.90 7.83
C GLY A 81 0.10 -4.13 7.04
N ILE A 82 1.07 -3.22 7.18
CA ILE A 82 2.39 -3.35 6.56
C ILE A 82 3.10 -4.61 7.07
N THR A 83 3.20 -4.80 8.38
CA THR A 83 3.84 -5.97 8.99
C THR A 83 3.15 -7.28 8.56
N ALA A 84 1.80 -7.30 8.55
CA ALA A 84 1.05 -8.46 8.09
C ALA A 84 1.31 -8.79 6.61
N LEU A 85 1.37 -7.78 5.74
CA LEU A 85 1.68 -7.96 4.32
C LEU A 85 3.12 -8.47 4.13
N MET A 86 4.09 -7.93 4.88
CA MET A 86 5.48 -8.38 4.84
C MET A 86 5.65 -9.83 5.25
N SER A 87 5.00 -10.24 6.36
CA SER A 87 5.05 -11.63 6.84
C SER A 87 4.43 -12.62 5.84
N ALA A 88 3.52 -12.15 4.99
CA ALA A 88 2.87 -12.97 3.98
C ALA A 88 3.58 -12.95 2.61
N ALA A 89 4.40 -11.94 2.33
CA ALA A 89 5.06 -11.79 1.03
C ALA A 89 5.99 -12.97 0.70
N ILE A 90 5.92 -13.43 -0.57
CA ILE A 90 6.77 -14.53 -1.05
C ILE A 90 7.93 -14.05 -1.92
N TYR A 91 7.94 -12.79 -2.30
CA TYR A 91 9.04 -12.17 -3.06
C TYR A 91 9.95 -11.35 -2.15
N PRO A 92 11.22 -11.14 -2.52
CA PRO A 92 12.20 -10.43 -1.69
C PRO A 92 11.83 -8.99 -1.35
N THR A 93 10.99 -8.36 -2.18
CA THR A 93 10.52 -6.99 -1.94
C THR A 93 9.00 -6.93 -1.98
N LEU A 94 8.43 -6.06 -1.16
CA LEU A 94 7.03 -5.75 -1.07
C LEU A 94 6.80 -4.28 -1.46
N MET A 95 5.99 -4.05 -2.49
CA MET A 95 5.48 -2.72 -2.81
C MET A 95 4.13 -2.54 -2.13
N ILE A 96 3.92 -1.42 -1.44
CA ILE A 96 2.70 -1.14 -0.70
C ILE A 96 2.03 0.11 -1.26
N LEU A 97 0.72 0.01 -1.50
CA LEU A 97 -0.12 1.11 -1.94
C LEU A 97 -1.41 1.17 -1.09
N PRO A 98 -1.92 2.37 -0.79
CA PRO A 98 -3.24 2.52 -0.17
C PRO A 98 -4.33 2.27 -1.21
N VAL A 99 -5.42 1.65 -0.79
CA VAL A 99 -6.54 1.26 -1.67
C VAL A 99 -7.26 2.44 -2.33
N ASP A 100 -7.09 3.62 -1.76
CA ASP A 100 -7.74 4.87 -2.18
C ASP A 100 -6.88 5.77 -3.08
N LEU A 101 -5.74 5.30 -3.52
CA LEU A 101 -4.90 6.01 -4.47
C LEU A 101 -5.60 6.14 -5.83
N ILE A 102 -6.01 7.36 -6.19
CA ILE A 102 -6.73 7.67 -7.45
C ILE A 102 -5.96 8.61 -8.38
N GLY A 103 -4.87 9.21 -7.92
CA GLY A 103 -4.09 10.14 -8.71
C GLY A 103 -3.51 9.50 -9.98
N ALA A 104 -2.42 8.77 -9.83
CA ALA A 104 -1.74 8.11 -10.94
C ALA A 104 -1.12 6.77 -10.49
N PRO A 105 -1.93 5.73 -10.17
CA PRO A 105 -1.41 4.45 -9.65
C PRO A 105 -0.34 3.81 -10.55
N GLU A 106 -0.48 3.88 -11.85
CA GLU A 106 0.48 3.32 -12.82
C GLU A 106 1.83 4.03 -12.74
N GLN A 107 1.85 5.38 -12.69
CA GLN A 107 3.07 6.17 -12.53
C GLN A 107 3.74 5.92 -11.18
N VAL A 108 2.94 5.81 -10.10
CA VAL A 108 3.42 5.47 -8.77
C VAL A 108 4.14 4.12 -8.77
N ILE A 109 3.52 3.09 -9.35
CA ILE A 109 4.10 1.75 -9.47
C ILE A 109 5.38 1.79 -10.29
N THR A 110 5.34 2.40 -11.48
CA THR A 110 6.51 2.51 -12.39
C THR A 110 7.67 3.24 -11.71
N THR A 111 7.40 4.29 -10.94
CA THR A 111 8.42 5.03 -10.19
C THR A 111 9.05 4.16 -9.10
N LEU A 112 8.24 3.48 -8.28
CA LEU A 112 8.75 2.56 -7.25
C LEU A 112 9.51 1.36 -7.83
N GLU A 113 9.23 0.97 -9.09
CA GLU A 113 9.99 -0.05 -9.82
C GLU A 113 11.34 0.49 -10.30
N SER A 114 11.34 1.68 -10.94
CA SER A 114 12.53 2.25 -11.60
C SER A 114 13.52 2.87 -10.64
N GLU A 115 13.05 3.45 -9.52
CA GLU A 115 13.87 4.10 -8.51
C GLU A 115 14.49 3.12 -7.49
N TRP A 116 14.04 1.85 -7.48
CA TRP A 116 14.59 0.84 -6.59
C TRP A 116 16.04 0.50 -6.97
N GLN A 117 16.95 0.63 -6.02
CA GLN A 117 18.38 0.27 -6.13
C GLN A 117 18.66 -1.02 -5.35
N GLU A 118 19.74 -1.71 -5.69
CA GLU A 118 20.06 -3.03 -5.12
C GLU A 118 20.39 -2.96 -3.62
N ASP A 119 20.89 -1.83 -3.16
CA ASP A 119 21.25 -1.56 -1.76
C ASP A 119 20.13 -0.85 -0.96
N ASP A 120 18.98 -0.55 -1.58
CA ASP A 120 17.83 -0.01 -0.86
C ASP A 120 17.25 -1.02 0.11
N THR A 121 17.06 -0.61 1.36
CA THR A 121 16.24 -1.34 2.34
C THR A 121 14.75 -0.99 2.19
N ALA A 122 14.47 0.27 1.91
CA ALA A 122 13.14 0.79 1.62
C ALA A 122 13.22 2.11 0.84
N ILE A 123 12.22 2.35 0.01
CA ILE A 123 11.96 3.66 -0.62
C ILE A 123 10.49 4.03 -0.44
N PHE A 124 10.18 5.32 -0.42
CA PHE A 124 8.80 5.80 -0.32
C PHE A 124 8.62 7.09 -1.10
N LEU A 125 7.37 7.34 -1.53
CA LEU A 125 7.08 8.55 -2.29
C LEU A 125 6.72 9.71 -1.37
N THR A 126 7.20 10.90 -1.73
CA THR A 126 6.81 12.18 -1.13
C THR A 126 6.30 13.11 -2.23
N ASP A 127 5.49 14.10 -1.86
CA ASP A 127 5.29 15.23 -2.75
C ASP A 127 6.51 16.17 -2.73
N THR A 128 6.48 17.20 -3.57
CA THR A 128 7.54 18.20 -3.68
C THR A 128 7.71 19.08 -2.42
N GLU A 129 6.75 19.04 -1.50
CA GLU A 129 6.82 19.72 -0.18
C GLU A 129 7.31 18.76 0.92
N GLY A 130 7.63 17.51 0.58
CA GLY A 130 8.13 16.50 1.51
C GLY A 130 7.03 15.83 2.34
N ARG A 131 5.74 15.98 1.97
CA ARG A 131 4.66 15.24 2.63
C ARG A 131 4.73 13.78 2.23
N HIS A 132 4.70 12.90 3.21
CA HIS A 132 4.82 11.46 3.04
C HIS A 132 3.55 10.84 2.44
N SER A 133 3.71 9.94 1.52
CA SER A 133 2.65 9.05 1.03
C SER A 133 2.83 7.64 1.59
N PRO A 134 1.75 6.87 1.81
CA PRO A 134 1.85 5.44 2.13
C PRO A 134 2.21 4.55 0.92
N CYS A 135 2.68 5.16 -0.18
CA CYS A 135 3.21 4.46 -1.34
C CYS A 135 4.70 4.19 -1.14
N LEU A 136 5.07 2.93 -0.94
CA LEU A 136 6.45 2.55 -0.61
C LEU A 136 6.81 1.17 -1.17
N ARG A 137 8.11 0.91 -1.28
CA ARG A 137 8.68 -0.42 -1.54
C ARG A 137 9.75 -0.70 -0.49
N LEU A 138 9.76 -1.91 0.06
CA LEU A 138 10.70 -2.31 1.10
C LEU A 138 11.15 -3.76 0.90
N HIS A 139 12.36 -4.06 1.38
CA HIS A 139 12.88 -5.41 1.41
C HIS A 139 12.27 -6.19 2.56
N VAL A 140 11.89 -7.46 2.36
CA VAL A 140 11.26 -8.27 3.40
C VAL A 140 12.18 -8.53 4.59
N ASP A 141 13.50 -8.41 4.44
CA ASP A 141 14.47 -8.54 5.52
C ASP A 141 14.32 -7.44 6.59
N THR A 142 13.62 -6.33 6.28
CA THR A 142 13.29 -5.30 7.28
C THR A 142 12.11 -5.68 8.17
N LEU A 143 11.51 -6.88 8.01
CA LEU A 143 10.35 -7.33 8.79
C LEU A 143 10.60 -7.23 10.30
N ALA A 144 11.75 -7.72 10.78
CA ALA A 144 12.06 -7.69 12.21
C ALA A 144 12.11 -6.26 12.79
N ASP A 145 12.61 -5.28 12.01
CA ASP A 145 12.60 -3.86 12.42
C ASP A 145 11.18 -3.29 12.42
N CYS A 146 10.34 -3.68 11.46
CA CYS A 146 8.93 -3.28 11.39
C CYS A 146 8.15 -3.86 12.57
N GLU A 147 8.35 -5.13 12.92
CA GLU A 147 7.74 -5.77 14.08
C GLU A 147 8.18 -5.12 15.39
N ALA A 148 9.49 -4.91 15.58
CA ALA A 148 10.02 -4.24 16.76
C ALA A 148 9.48 -2.80 16.91
N PHE A 149 9.35 -2.06 15.81
CA PHE A 149 8.74 -0.73 15.82
C PHE A 149 7.27 -0.79 16.24
N PHE A 150 6.50 -1.71 15.69
CA PHE A 150 5.09 -1.90 15.98
C PHE A 150 4.86 -2.34 17.43
N ASP A 151 5.60 -3.34 17.91
CA ASP A 151 5.53 -3.88 19.27
C ASP A 151 5.97 -2.85 20.32
N GLY A 152 6.92 -1.98 19.96
CA GLY A 152 7.32 -0.82 20.75
C GLY A 152 6.27 0.31 20.82
N GLY A 153 5.08 0.11 20.23
CA GLY A 153 3.99 1.08 20.25
C GLY A 153 4.01 2.07 19.06
N GLY A 154 4.91 1.90 18.10
CA GLY A 154 4.95 2.70 16.87
C GLY A 154 3.70 2.46 16.01
N ARG A 155 3.10 3.56 15.51
CA ARG A 155 1.85 3.49 14.71
C ARG A 155 1.91 4.35 13.45
N LYS A 156 2.77 5.36 13.44
CA LYS A 156 2.89 6.28 12.31
C LYS A 156 3.86 5.73 11.29
N ILE A 157 3.47 5.77 10.02
CA ILE A 157 4.30 5.31 8.91
C ILE A 157 5.64 6.08 8.83
N THR A 158 5.65 7.37 9.16
CA THR A 158 6.87 8.17 9.16
C THR A 158 7.95 7.61 10.09
N GLY A 159 7.57 7.25 11.33
CA GLY A 159 8.51 6.62 12.27
C GLY A 159 8.97 5.22 11.82
N LEU A 160 8.12 4.47 11.11
CA LEU A 160 8.53 3.21 10.51
C LEU A 160 9.57 3.42 9.40
N LEU A 161 9.33 4.40 8.52
CA LEU A 161 10.24 4.74 7.42
C LEU A 161 11.61 5.19 7.95
N ASP A 162 11.63 6.01 9.02
CA ASP A 162 12.87 6.41 9.71
C ASP A 162 13.59 5.19 10.29
N LYS A 163 12.85 4.28 10.94
CA LYS A 163 13.40 3.06 11.57
C LYS A 163 14.08 2.15 10.57
N VAL A 164 13.53 1.98 9.37
CA VAL A 164 14.09 1.11 8.33
C VAL A 164 15.06 1.83 7.38
N GLY A 165 15.36 3.11 7.63
CA GLY A 165 16.28 3.90 6.79
C GLY A 165 15.76 4.13 5.37
N ALA A 166 14.46 4.34 5.22
CA ALA A 166 13.83 4.49 3.91
C ALA A 166 14.26 5.76 3.17
N ARG A 167 14.56 5.65 1.88
CA ARG A 167 14.95 6.75 1.00
C ARG A 167 13.72 7.41 0.37
N PRO A 168 13.54 8.74 0.52
CA PRO A 168 12.43 9.47 -0.08
C PRO A 168 12.63 9.68 -1.58
N ILE A 169 11.55 9.54 -2.35
CA ILE A 169 11.49 9.83 -3.80
C ILE A 169 10.42 10.91 -4.02
N PRO A 170 10.81 12.13 -4.38
CA PRO A 170 9.85 13.20 -4.65
C PRO A 170 9.15 12.99 -6.00
N VAL A 171 7.83 13.15 -5.99
CA VAL A 171 6.97 13.06 -7.19
C VAL A 171 5.96 14.19 -7.22
N ASP A 172 5.23 14.33 -8.34
CA ASP A 172 4.12 15.29 -8.42
C ASP A 172 3.02 14.91 -7.40
N ALA A 173 2.59 15.89 -6.60
CA ALA A 173 1.52 15.72 -5.62
C ALA A 173 0.21 15.18 -6.23
N ALA A 174 -0.06 15.49 -7.49
CA ALA A 174 -1.23 14.99 -8.20
C ALA A 174 -1.23 13.46 -8.36
N TRP A 175 -0.06 12.81 -8.39
CA TRP A 175 0.05 11.36 -8.48
C TRP A 175 -0.38 10.67 -7.17
N LEU A 176 -0.14 11.34 -6.04
CA LEU A 176 -0.39 10.81 -4.69
C LEU A 176 -1.79 11.13 -4.17
N LYS A 177 -2.67 11.62 -5.04
CA LYS A 177 -4.03 12.02 -4.66
C LYS A 177 -4.85 10.81 -4.20
N ASP A 178 -5.43 10.94 -3.02
CA ASP A 178 -6.37 9.98 -2.44
C ASP A 178 -7.80 10.28 -2.87
N ALA A 179 -8.66 9.27 -2.82
CA ALA A 179 -10.10 9.45 -2.91
C ALA A 179 -10.61 10.12 -1.63
N ASP A 180 -10.59 11.46 -1.59
CA ASP A 180 -11.21 12.25 -0.53
C ASP A 180 -12.70 12.41 -0.78
N LEU A 181 -13.52 11.88 0.14
CA LEU A 181 -14.94 12.13 0.42
C LEU A 181 -16.01 12.18 -0.70
N PRO A 182 -17.27 11.90 -0.28
CA PRO A 182 -18.43 11.54 -1.12
C PRO A 182 -18.88 12.58 -2.15
N ALA A 183 -18.41 13.81 -2.14
CA ALA A 183 -18.81 14.82 -3.13
C ALA A 183 -18.23 14.56 -4.54
N SER A 184 -17.17 13.74 -4.65
CA SER A 184 -16.57 13.34 -5.93
C SER A 184 -16.96 11.92 -6.38
N ILE A 185 -17.74 11.21 -5.57
CA ILE A 185 -18.18 9.85 -5.80
C ILE A 185 -19.70 9.84 -5.70
N SER A 186 -20.34 10.48 -6.68
CA SER A 186 -21.78 10.30 -6.90
C SER A 186 -22.03 8.93 -7.51
N PRO A 187 -23.14 8.26 -7.10
CA PRO A 187 -23.54 6.97 -7.64
C PRO A 187 -23.82 7.01 -9.12
#